data_a037b0ebef473c54d9ea5424cd54dfbf
#
_entry.id   a037b0ebef473c54d9ea5424cd54dfbf
#
_cell.length_a   1.000
_cell.length_b   1.000
_cell.length_c   1.000
_cell.angle_alpha   90.00
_cell.angle_beta   90.00
_cell.angle_gamma   90.00
#
_symmetry.space_group_name_H-M   'P 1'
#
loop_
_entity.id
_entity.type
_entity.pdbx_description
1 polymer ?
#
loop_
_entity_poly.entity_id
_entity_poly.type
_entity_poly.pdbx_seq_one_letter_code
_entity_poly.pdbx_strand_id
1 'polypeptide(L)'
;MPMDERIIKTRALRDVLLGDRYRSRYHIVAPEGVCLPFDPNGALYWKGRYHLMYIVQTEQGHCWAHISSRDLLHWRQHPLALEPGGVDTGIFSGGAFIDQTGVPTITYWGLGPDAGICTATSTDDDLEVWTKAERPIIHQAESGLTVLPDGTPVGVADPSAIWWHDGHYYMLTGNLLVQIEYWRKRGLAEHQGDTLYLFRSDDLVHWEYLHPFYQSRREWTRADEDNMCPDFFPLGDRHMLLFISHNLGCQYYIGRYADDRFTPETHGRMTWVDRAFFAPESLVDERGRRIMWAWIFEGTTRAVQEAALWAGTMSLPRVLWLGDDKTLRMAPPRHSPRAV
;
A
#
# COMPACT_ATOMS: atom_id res chain seq x y z
N MET A 1 -24.12 22.14 15.57
CA MET A 1 -23.31 21.07 16.12
C MET A 1 -21.94 21.65 16.47
N PRO A 2 -21.39 21.38 17.64
CA PRO A 2 -20.00 21.77 17.90
C PRO A 2 -19.09 21.06 16.89
N MET A 3 -18.13 21.79 16.34
CA MET A 3 -17.16 21.26 15.41
C MET A 3 -16.27 20.23 16.15
N ASP A 4 -16.04 19.06 15.55
CA ASP A 4 -15.16 18.03 16.11
C ASP A 4 -13.80 18.64 16.48
N GLU A 5 -13.32 18.36 17.68
CA GLU A 5 -12.06 18.89 18.20
C GLU A 5 -10.88 18.51 17.30
N ARG A 6 -10.93 17.34 16.67
CA ARG A 6 -9.96 16.88 15.67
C ARG A 6 -9.91 17.81 14.45
N ILE A 7 -11.06 18.27 13.97
CA ILE A 7 -11.14 19.24 12.86
C ILE A 7 -10.53 20.57 13.26
N ILE A 8 -10.76 21.03 14.50
CA ILE A 8 -10.19 22.26 15.00
C ILE A 8 -8.66 22.16 15.08
N LYS A 9 -8.14 21.06 15.65
CA LYS A 9 -6.69 20.80 15.74
C LYS A 9 -6.05 20.73 14.34
N THR A 10 -6.68 20.02 13.40
CA THR A 10 -6.21 19.90 12.02
C THR A 10 -6.16 21.27 11.32
N ARG A 11 -7.16 22.12 11.51
CA ARG A 11 -7.18 23.49 10.95
C ARG A 11 -6.10 24.36 11.54
N ALA A 12 -5.93 24.35 12.86
CA ALA A 12 -4.88 25.12 13.53
C ALA A 12 -3.48 24.68 13.05
N LEU A 13 -3.24 23.37 12.93
CA LEU A 13 -2.01 22.83 12.40
C LEU A 13 -1.80 23.25 10.94
N ARG A 14 -2.84 23.20 10.12
CA ARG A 14 -2.78 23.64 8.72
C ARG A 14 -2.33 25.10 8.60
N ASP A 15 -2.84 25.98 9.44
CA ASP A 15 -2.45 27.39 9.42
C ASP A 15 -0.95 27.58 9.75
N VAL A 16 -0.44 26.82 10.71
CA VAL A 16 1.00 26.78 11.04
C VAL A 16 1.81 26.25 9.84
N LEU A 17 1.37 25.13 9.26
CA LEU A 17 2.06 24.50 8.13
C LEU A 17 2.06 25.36 6.87
N LEU A 18 1.03 26.17 6.64
CA LEU A 18 0.99 27.10 5.50
C LEU A 18 2.02 28.23 5.64
N GLY A 19 2.46 28.54 6.85
CA GLY A 19 3.53 29.49 7.13
C GLY A 19 4.94 28.94 6.89
N ASP A 20 5.11 27.63 6.82
CA ASP A 20 6.41 27.00 6.58
C ASP A 20 6.80 27.14 5.12
N ARG A 21 7.87 27.92 4.85
CA ARG A 21 8.37 28.17 3.51
C ARG A 21 9.03 26.96 2.85
N TYR A 22 9.41 25.94 3.59
CA TYR A 22 10.06 24.72 3.11
C TYR A 22 9.07 23.61 2.83
N ARG A 23 7.83 23.70 3.32
CA ARG A 23 6.80 22.73 3.05
C ARG A 23 6.39 22.72 1.59
N SER A 24 6.25 21.53 1.01
CA SER A 24 5.77 21.34 -0.35
C SER A 24 4.33 21.87 -0.51
N ARG A 25 4.07 22.66 -1.58
CA ARG A 25 2.76 23.29 -1.78
C ARG A 25 1.80 22.49 -2.66
N TYR A 26 2.35 21.65 -3.54
CA TYR A 26 1.57 20.85 -4.48
C TYR A 26 1.45 19.39 -4.08
N HIS A 27 2.28 18.92 -3.17
CA HIS A 27 2.23 17.57 -2.66
C HIS A 27 1.22 17.47 -1.52
N ILE A 28 0.61 16.31 -1.37
CA ILE A 28 -0.22 16.00 -0.22
C ILE A 28 0.72 15.85 0.97
N VAL A 29 0.49 16.66 1.99
CA VAL A 29 1.14 16.56 3.30
C VAL A 29 0.03 16.31 4.31
N ALA A 30 0.22 15.34 5.18
CA ALA A 30 -0.79 15.00 6.18
C ALA A 30 -1.20 16.21 7.01
N PRO A 31 -2.48 16.54 7.04
CA PRO A 31 -2.97 17.67 7.84
C PRO A 31 -2.97 17.36 9.35
N GLU A 32 -2.81 16.10 9.70
CA GLU A 32 -2.80 15.60 11.07
C GLU A 32 -1.44 15.76 11.77
N GLY A 33 -0.44 16.31 11.08
CA GLY A 33 0.89 16.56 11.62
C GLY A 33 1.91 15.50 11.19
N VAL A 34 2.77 15.10 12.11
CA VAL A 34 3.84 14.14 11.81
C VAL A 34 3.25 12.75 11.55
N CYS A 35 3.34 12.29 10.31
CA CYS A 35 2.95 10.95 9.90
C CYS A 35 4.17 10.08 9.66
N LEU A 36 4.34 9.05 10.48
CA LEU A 36 5.41 8.05 10.35
C LEU A 36 4.87 6.69 10.82
N PRO A 37 4.71 5.74 9.90
CA PRO A 37 4.83 5.81 8.43
C PRO A 37 3.73 6.66 7.80
N PHE A 38 3.91 7.05 6.52
CA PHE A 38 2.94 7.80 5.71
C PHE A 38 2.63 7.02 4.41
N ASP A 39 2.60 5.72 4.50
CA ASP A 39 2.38 4.83 3.37
C ASP A 39 1.03 5.13 2.71
N PRO A 40 0.97 5.40 1.39
CA PRO A 40 -0.29 5.37 0.66
C PRO A 40 -0.85 3.95 0.67
N ASN A 41 -2.16 3.85 0.78
CA ASN A 41 -2.90 2.60 0.83
C ASN A 41 -4.25 2.75 0.13
N GLY A 42 -4.82 1.65 -0.26
CA GLY A 42 -6.21 1.60 -0.68
C GLY A 42 -6.56 2.56 -1.81
N ALA A 43 -5.66 2.76 -2.77
CA ALA A 43 -5.92 3.60 -3.93
C ALA A 43 -7.03 3.01 -4.79
N LEU A 44 -8.11 3.76 -5.00
CA LEU A 44 -9.30 3.29 -5.67
C LEU A 44 -9.92 4.40 -6.53
N TYR A 45 -10.31 4.08 -7.79
CA TYR A 45 -11.18 4.97 -8.57
C TYR A 45 -12.63 4.54 -8.40
N TRP A 46 -13.43 5.41 -7.78
CA TRP A 46 -14.81 5.12 -7.44
C TRP A 46 -15.72 6.31 -7.73
N LYS A 47 -16.82 6.07 -8.45
CA LYS A 47 -17.86 7.07 -8.76
C LYS A 47 -17.32 8.43 -9.23
N GLY A 48 -16.35 8.40 -10.15
CA GLY A 48 -15.76 9.61 -10.74
C GLY A 48 -14.75 10.34 -9.87
N ARG A 49 -14.21 9.67 -8.84
CA ARG A 49 -13.21 10.22 -7.93
C ARG A 49 -12.04 9.25 -7.73
N TYR A 50 -10.87 9.82 -7.60
CA TYR A 50 -9.68 9.14 -7.12
C TYR A 50 -9.71 9.17 -5.60
N HIS A 51 -9.74 8.02 -4.96
CA HIS A 51 -9.62 7.87 -3.52
C HIS A 51 -8.22 7.37 -3.19
N LEU A 52 -7.63 7.92 -2.15
CA LEU A 52 -6.34 7.49 -1.62
C LEU A 52 -6.42 7.52 -0.10
N MET A 53 -6.01 6.44 0.51
CA MET A 53 -5.85 6.35 1.94
C MET A 53 -4.36 6.37 2.28
N TYR A 54 -4.02 6.63 3.53
CA TYR A 54 -2.63 6.62 3.98
C TYR A 54 -2.57 6.44 5.49
N ILE A 55 -1.47 5.89 5.98
CA ILE A 55 -1.27 5.69 7.41
C ILE A 55 -1.04 7.05 8.08
N VAL A 56 -1.77 7.29 9.17
CA VAL A 56 -1.55 8.37 10.13
C VAL A 56 -1.40 7.81 11.52
N GLN A 57 -0.61 8.45 12.35
CA GLN A 57 -0.50 8.10 13.76
C GLN A 57 -1.40 9.01 14.60
N THR A 58 -2.31 8.40 15.34
CA THR A 58 -3.18 9.08 16.30
C THR A 58 -2.86 8.63 17.72
N GLU A 59 -3.56 9.16 18.72
CA GLU A 59 -3.47 8.67 20.11
C GLU A 59 -3.94 7.20 20.25
N GLN A 60 -4.74 6.72 19.32
CA GLN A 60 -5.25 5.33 19.27
C GLN A 60 -4.30 4.37 18.56
N GLY A 61 -3.23 4.86 17.94
CA GLY A 61 -2.28 4.08 17.13
C GLY A 61 -2.32 4.44 15.65
N HIS A 62 -1.89 3.53 14.80
CA HIS A 62 -1.94 3.70 13.35
C HIS A 62 -3.37 3.53 12.82
N CYS A 63 -3.83 4.53 12.09
CA CYS A 63 -5.12 4.58 11.41
C CYS A 63 -4.91 4.81 9.91
N TRP A 64 -5.95 4.61 9.11
CA TRP A 64 -5.95 5.08 7.73
C TRP A 64 -6.75 6.38 7.61
N ALA A 65 -6.07 7.47 7.26
CA ALA A 65 -6.71 8.69 6.78
C ALA A 65 -7.22 8.50 5.34
N HIS A 66 -8.16 9.34 4.91
CA HIS A 66 -8.79 9.21 3.61
C HIS A 66 -8.92 10.58 2.93
N ILE A 67 -8.50 10.63 1.68
CA ILE A 67 -8.65 11.79 0.80
C ILE A 67 -9.23 11.38 -0.54
N SER A 68 -9.92 12.29 -1.21
CA SER A 68 -10.36 12.06 -2.58
C SER A 68 -10.23 13.29 -3.47
N SER A 69 -10.10 13.05 -4.78
CA SER A 69 -9.97 14.10 -5.79
C SER A 69 -10.74 13.74 -7.06
N ARG A 70 -11.18 14.74 -7.81
CA ARG A 70 -11.73 14.56 -9.17
C ARG A 70 -10.69 14.84 -10.25
N ASP A 71 -9.58 15.48 -9.89
CA ASP A 71 -8.60 15.98 -10.86
C ASP A 71 -7.14 15.72 -10.44
N LEU A 72 -6.90 14.99 -9.35
CA LEU A 72 -5.57 14.69 -8.81
C LEU A 72 -4.77 15.91 -8.31
N LEU A 73 -5.41 17.10 -8.28
CA LEU A 73 -4.81 18.35 -7.82
C LEU A 73 -5.50 18.90 -6.59
N HIS A 74 -6.83 18.86 -6.59
CA HIS A 74 -7.66 19.38 -5.50
C HIS A 74 -8.21 18.22 -4.69
N TRP A 75 -7.74 18.09 -3.47
CA TRP A 75 -8.07 16.98 -2.58
C TRP A 75 -9.04 17.40 -1.50
N ARG A 76 -10.06 16.57 -1.28
CA ARG A 76 -10.98 16.66 -0.15
C ARG A 76 -10.52 15.69 0.93
N GLN A 77 -10.41 16.16 2.16
CA GLN A 77 -10.23 15.33 3.34
C GLN A 77 -11.57 14.73 3.77
N HIS A 78 -11.56 13.43 4.06
CA HIS A 78 -12.67 12.67 4.60
C HIS A 78 -12.42 12.29 6.08
N PRO A 79 -13.41 11.73 6.80
CA PRO A 79 -13.16 11.02 8.06
C PRO A 79 -12.12 9.92 7.88
N LEU A 80 -11.54 9.45 8.98
CA LEU A 80 -10.65 8.28 8.94
C LEU A 80 -11.40 7.08 8.35
N ALA A 81 -10.77 6.40 7.39
CA ALA A 81 -11.35 5.20 6.79
C ALA A 81 -11.30 4.02 7.77
N LEU A 82 -10.16 3.84 8.45
CA LEU A 82 -9.98 2.76 9.42
C LEU A 82 -9.32 3.29 10.69
N GLU A 83 -9.86 2.89 11.83
CA GLU A 83 -9.30 3.11 13.17
C GLU A 83 -9.09 1.75 13.87
N PRO A 84 -8.10 1.61 14.77
CA PRO A 84 -7.94 0.40 15.57
C PRO A 84 -9.21 0.05 16.35
N GLY A 85 -9.50 -1.23 16.49
CA GLY A 85 -10.66 -1.73 17.23
C GLY A 85 -11.27 -2.98 16.62
N GLY A 86 -12.04 -3.70 17.41
CA GLY A 86 -12.58 -4.99 17.01
C GLY A 86 -11.48 -6.05 16.95
N VAL A 87 -11.16 -6.52 15.75
CA VAL A 87 -10.19 -7.59 15.51
C VAL A 87 -8.73 -7.15 15.67
N ASP A 88 -8.44 -5.87 15.60
CA ASP A 88 -7.07 -5.34 15.62
C ASP A 88 -6.85 -4.27 16.70
N THR A 89 -5.59 -4.07 17.08
CA THR A 89 -5.11 -3.03 17.99
C THR A 89 -4.26 -1.98 17.29
N GLY A 90 -4.08 -2.11 15.99
CA GLY A 90 -3.34 -1.20 15.11
C GLY A 90 -3.48 -1.65 13.67
N ILE A 91 -3.24 -0.74 12.74
CA ILE A 91 -3.49 -0.94 11.32
C ILE A 91 -2.22 -0.58 10.56
N PHE A 92 -1.70 -1.52 9.77
CA PHE A 92 -0.62 -1.28 8.82
C PHE A 92 -1.12 -1.30 7.37
N SER A 93 -0.17 -1.44 6.43
CA SER A 93 -0.45 -1.28 5.02
C SER A 93 -1.35 -2.37 4.44
N GLY A 94 -1.94 -2.06 3.32
CA GLY A 94 -2.84 -2.91 2.55
C GLY A 94 -3.36 -2.16 1.33
N GLY A 95 -4.31 -2.76 0.62
CA GLY A 95 -4.87 -2.21 -0.61
C GLY A 95 -6.38 -2.12 -0.60
N ALA A 96 -6.94 -1.60 -1.69
CA ALA A 96 -8.38 -1.61 -1.93
C ALA A 96 -8.69 -2.07 -3.36
N PHE A 97 -9.83 -2.70 -3.52
CA PHE A 97 -10.34 -3.14 -4.81
C PHE A 97 -11.87 -3.14 -4.79
N ILE A 98 -12.46 -3.28 -5.97
CA ILE A 98 -13.90 -3.51 -6.10
C ILE A 98 -14.09 -4.99 -6.37
N ASP A 99 -14.85 -5.67 -5.54
CA ASP A 99 -15.11 -7.09 -5.72
C ASP A 99 -16.03 -7.38 -6.93
N GLN A 100 -16.22 -8.64 -7.28
CA GLN A 100 -17.05 -9.04 -8.42
C GLN A 100 -18.54 -8.74 -8.24
N THR A 101 -18.97 -8.37 -7.03
CA THR A 101 -20.34 -7.92 -6.74
C THR A 101 -20.48 -6.41 -6.78
N GLY A 102 -19.38 -5.69 -6.99
CA GLY A 102 -19.34 -4.23 -7.07
C GLY A 102 -19.15 -3.55 -5.71
N VAL A 103 -18.73 -4.28 -4.67
CA VAL A 103 -18.52 -3.75 -3.31
C VAL A 103 -17.06 -3.31 -3.14
N PRO A 104 -16.79 -2.04 -2.81
CA PRO A 104 -15.47 -1.57 -2.41
C PRO A 104 -15.00 -2.31 -1.16
N THR A 105 -13.84 -2.93 -1.26
CA THR A 105 -13.25 -3.77 -0.21
C THR A 105 -11.81 -3.34 0.06
N ILE A 106 -11.46 -3.20 1.32
CA ILE A 106 -10.10 -3.00 1.81
C ILE A 106 -9.58 -4.34 2.35
N THR A 107 -8.31 -4.63 2.06
CA THR A 107 -7.51 -5.60 2.83
C THR A 107 -6.38 -4.85 3.49
N TYR A 108 -6.06 -5.22 4.73
CA TYR A 108 -5.00 -4.57 5.49
C TYR A 108 -4.34 -5.53 6.48
N TRP A 109 -3.12 -5.21 6.87
CA TRP A 109 -2.46 -5.93 7.93
C TRP A 109 -2.86 -5.35 9.29
N GLY A 110 -3.67 -6.11 10.03
CA GLY A 110 -4.07 -5.81 11.39
C GLY A 110 -3.04 -6.30 12.41
N LEU A 111 -2.77 -5.47 13.42
CA LEU A 111 -1.90 -5.82 14.56
C LEU A 111 -2.72 -6.31 15.74
N GLY A 112 -2.11 -7.16 16.56
CA GLY A 112 -2.72 -7.72 17.75
C GLY A 112 -2.69 -9.25 17.74
N PRO A 113 -2.94 -9.89 18.90
CA PRO A 113 -2.82 -11.35 19.03
C PRO A 113 -3.84 -12.13 18.20
N ASP A 114 -5.01 -11.55 17.93
CA ASP A 114 -6.10 -12.20 17.19
C ASP A 114 -6.25 -11.65 15.76
N ALA A 115 -5.31 -10.81 15.30
CA ALA A 115 -5.33 -10.18 14.00
C ALA A 115 -4.51 -10.95 12.95
N GLY A 116 -4.20 -10.31 11.86
CA GLY A 116 -3.49 -10.83 10.68
C GLY A 116 -3.93 -10.08 9.44
N ILE A 117 -4.27 -10.77 8.37
CA ILE A 117 -4.90 -10.12 7.23
C ILE A 117 -6.38 -9.91 7.52
N CYS A 118 -6.78 -8.66 7.57
CA CYS A 118 -8.13 -8.21 7.88
C CYS A 118 -8.79 -7.56 6.67
N THR A 119 -10.12 -7.46 6.69
CA THR A 119 -10.90 -6.82 5.62
C THR A 119 -11.89 -5.81 6.19
N ALA A 120 -12.23 -4.85 5.36
CA ALA A 120 -13.37 -3.94 5.59
C ALA A 120 -14.07 -3.66 4.26
N THR A 121 -15.38 -3.47 4.30
CA THR A 121 -16.21 -3.17 3.13
C THR A 121 -16.96 -1.86 3.31
N SER A 122 -17.28 -1.18 2.20
CA SER A 122 -18.11 0.02 2.22
C SER A 122 -19.29 -0.11 1.27
N THR A 123 -20.44 0.38 1.71
CA THR A 123 -21.63 0.57 0.88
C THR A 123 -21.94 2.05 0.66
N ASP A 124 -21.10 2.93 1.20
CA ASP A 124 -21.22 4.37 1.12
C ASP A 124 -20.58 4.93 -0.16
N ASP A 125 -21.29 5.85 -0.81
CA ASP A 125 -20.89 6.42 -2.10
C ASP A 125 -19.59 7.23 -2.05
N ASP A 126 -19.31 7.89 -0.93
CA ASP A 126 -18.10 8.69 -0.71
C ASP A 126 -16.99 7.88 0.00
N LEU A 127 -17.21 6.60 0.32
CA LEU A 127 -16.28 5.71 1.04
C LEU A 127 -15.88 6.26 2.42
N GLU A 128 -16.80 6.94 3.11
CA GLU A 128 -16.57 7.52 4.43
C GLU A 128 -16.86 6.53 5.56
N VAL A 129 -17.64 5.48 5.27
CA VAL A 129 -18.03 4.46 6.26
C VAL A 129 -17.55 3.10 5.82
N TRP A 130 -16.70 2.49 6.65
CA TRP A 130 -16.16 1.16 6.43
C TRP A 130 -16.55 0.22 7.56
N THR A 131 -17.00 -0.97 7.22
CA THR A 131 -17.35 -2.02 8.18
C THR A 131 -16.29 -3.09 8.17
N LYS A 132 -15.56 -3.22 9.27
CA LYS A 132 -14.55 -4.27 9.45
C LYS A 132 -15.20 -5.64 9.63
N ALA A 133 -14.57 -6.67 9.08
CA ALA A 133 -14.92 -8.05 9.38
C ALA A 133 -14.62 -8.36 10.87
N GLU A 134 -15.41 -9.25 11.45
CA GLU A 134 -15.25 -9.65 12.86
C GLU A 134 -14.00 -10.51 13.12
N ARG A 135 -13.43 -11.08 12.07
CA ARG A 135 -12.26 -11.97 12.14
C ARG A 135 -11.31 -11.70 10.97
N PRO A 136 -10.00 -11.94 11.15
CA PRO A 136 -9.08 -11.89 10.02
C PRO A 136 -9.41 -13.01 9.03
N ILE A 137 -9.17 -12.75 7.76
CA ILE A 137 -9.27 -13.75 6.68
C ILE A 137 -8.06 -14.69 6.66
N ILE A 138 -6.93 -14.24 7.20
CA ILE A 138 -5.76 -15.08 7.50
C ILE A 138 -5.24 -14.64 8.86
N HIS A 139 -5.29 -15.56 9.83
CA HIS A 139 -4.79 -15.30 11.19
C HIS A 139 -3.26 -15.34 11.22
N GLN A 140 -2.63 -14.40 11.92
CA GLN A 140 -1.19 -14.43 12.18
C GLN A 140 -0.89 -15.22 13.48
N ALA A 141 0.09 -16.10 13.41
CA ALA A 141 0.60 -16.80 14.58
C ALA A 141 1.61 -15.96 15.38
N GLU A 142 2.39 -15.17 14.66
CA GLU A 142 3.30 -14.11 15.15
C GLU A 142 3.11 -12.88 14.26
N SER A 143 3.58 -11.71 14.68
CA SER A 143 3.39 -10.47 13.90
C SER A 143 3.87 -10.61 12.45
N GLY A 144 2.95 -10.52 11.51
CA GLY A 144 3.20 -10.65 10.08
C GLY A 144 3.53 -12.07 9.59
N LEU A 145 3.26 -13.10 10.41
CA LEU A 145 3.59 -14.48 10.11
C LEU A 145 2.44 -15.42 10.42
N THR A 146 2.13 -16.34 9.52
CA THR A 146 1.27 -17.50 9.80
C THR A 146 2.04 -18.80 9.64
N VAL A 147 1.52 -19.89 10.21
CA VAL A 147 2.08 -21.23 10.06
C VAL A 147 1.00 -22.12 9.47
N LEU A 148 1.30 -22.71 8.31
CA LEU A 148 0.40 -23.62 7.62
C LEU A 148 0.23 -24.93 8.41
N PRO A 149 -0.80 -25.75 8.11
CA PRO A 149 -1.03 -27.04 8.81
C PRO A 149 0.14 -28.02 8.72
N ASP A 150 0.96 -27.94 7.68
CA ASP A 150 2.16 -28.76 7.51
C ASP A 150 3.40 -28.22 8.26
N GLY A 151 3.25 -27.10 8.97
CA GLY A 151 4.31 -26.41 9.71
C GLY A 151 5.09 -25.39 8.87
N THR A 152 4.74 -25.18 7.60
CA THR A 152 5.40 -24.18 6.75
C THR A 152 5.02 -22.78 7.20
N PRO A 153 6.00 -21.95 7.53
CA PRO A 153 5.74 -20.58 7.91
C PRO A 153 5.66 -19.68 6.67
N VAL A 154 4.70 -18.76 6.63
CA VAL A 154 4.40 -17.87 5.50
C VAL A 154 4.22 -16.44 5.99
N GLY A 155 4.81 -15.48 5.29
CA GLY A 155 4.63 -14.05 5.57
C GLY A 155 3.18 -13.62 5.27
N VAL A 156 2.58 -12.89 6.19
CA VAL A 156 1.20 -12.35 6.08
C VAL A 156 1.18 -10.89 6.51
N ALA A 157 1.98 -10.08 5.84
CA ALA A 157 2.03 -8.65 6.05
C ALA A 157 1.69 -7.92 4.74
N ASP A 158 1.14 -6.71 4.83
CA ASP A 158 0.82 -5.79 3.74
C ASP A 158 0.12 -6.45 2.53
N PRO A 159 -1.13 -6.88 2.67
CA PRO A 159 -1.91 -7.51 1.58
C PRO A 159 -2.40 -6.45 0.59
N SER A 160 -1.48 -5.79 -0.12
CA SER A 160 -1.82 -4.62 -0.95
C SER A 160 -2.29 -5.00 -2.35
N ALA A 161 -1.78 -6.10 -2.94
CA ALA A 161 -2.18 -6.53 -4.27
C ALA A 161 -3.26 -7.61 -4.21
N ILE A 162 -4.47 -7.28 -4.68
CA ILE A 162 -5.56 -8.25 -4.91
C ILE A 162 -6.08 -8.06 -6.33
N TRP A 163 -6.30 -9.19 -7.02
CA TRP A 163 -6.88 -9.18 -8.36
C TRP A 163 -7.78 -10.39 -8.59
N TRP A 164 -8.68 -10.27 -9.56
CA TRP A 164 -9.51 -11.35 -10.06
C TRP A 164 -8.95 -11.91 -11.35
N HIS A 165 -8.82 -13.23 -11.44
CA HIS A 165 -8.34 -13.95 -12.61
C HIS A 165 -8.92 -15.35 -12.65
N ASP A 166 -9.35 -15.82 -13.82
CA ASP A 166 -9.86 -17.18 -14.09
C ASP A 166 -10.84 -17.72 -13.04
N GLY A 167 -11.74 -16.86 -12.54
CA GLY A 167 -12.78 -17.27 -11.62
C GLY A 167 -12.38 -17.25 -10.14
N HIS A 168 -11.19 -16.76 -9.81
CA HIS A 168 -10.65 -16.69 -8.46
C HIS A 168 -10.12 -15.32 -8.10
N TYR A 169 -10.12 -14.99 -6.82
CA TYR A 169 -9.34 -13.89 -6.27
C TYR A 169 -7.93 -14.37 -5.91
N TYR A 170 -6.96 -13.54 -6.18
CA TYR A 170 -5.58 -13.74 -5.80
C TYR A 170 -5.11 -12.60 -4.91
N MET A 171 -4.23 -12.89 -3.95
CA MET A 171 -3.65 -11.91 -3.03
C MET A 171 -2.17 -12.16 -2.86
N LEU A 172 -1.37 -11.09 -2.85
CA LEU A 172 0.03 -11.13 -2.45
C LEU A 172 0.20 -10.60 -1.03
N THR A 173 1.05 -11.26 -0.26
CA THR A 173 1.48 -10.81 1.06
C THR A 173 3.00 -10.69 1.11
N GLY A 174 3.48 -9.75 1.92
CA GLY A 174 4.89 -9.41 2.03
C GLY A 174 5.68 -10.26 3.01
N ASN A 175 6.99 -10.05 3.00
CA ASN A 175 7.99 -10.70 3.84
C ASN A 175 8.91 -9.65 4.48
N LEU A 176 8.76 -9.40 5.78
CA LEU A 176 9.49 -8.38 6.54
C LEU A 176 10.95 -8.76 6.85
N LEU A 177 11.82 -7.75 7.03
CA LEU A 177 13.21 -7.94 7.47
C LEU A 177 13.35 -8.79 8.75
N VAL A 178 12.46 -8.59 9.72
CA VAL A 178 12.48 -9.40 10.96
C VAL A 178 12.16 -10.86 10.70
N GLN A 179 11.34 -11.14 9.69
CA GLN A 179 11.01 -12.49 9.23
C GLN A 179 12.18 -13.13 8.49
N ILE A 180 12.95 -12.37 7.72
CA ILE A 180 14.17 -12.85 7.06
C ILE A 180 15.15 -13.41 8.10
N GLU A 181 15.33 -12.73 9.22
CA GLU A 181 16.17 -13.24 10.31
C GLU A 181 15.58 -14.49 10.98
N TYR A 182 14.28 -14.54 11.15
CA TYR A 182 13.55 -15.71 11.64
C TYR A 182 13.78 -16.92 10.74
N TRP A 183 13.67 -16.76 9.41
CA TRP A 183 13.93 -17.81 8.43
C TRP A 183 15.38 -18.27 8.42
N ARG A 184 16.31 -17.32 8.47
CA ARG A 184 17.76 -17.63 8.54
C ARG A 184 18.10 -18.48 9.76
N LYS A 185 17.59 -18.17 10.92
CA LYS A 185 17.79 -18.94 12.15
C LYS A 185 17.24 -20.37 12.06
N ARG A 186 16.22 -20.60 11.24
CA ARG A 186 15.59 -21.92 11.01
C ARG A 186 16.14 -22.65 9.77
N GLY A 187 17.09 -22.06 9.06
CA GLY A 187 17.69 -22.69 7.88
C GLY A 187 16.78 -22.70 6.64
N LEU A 188 15.74 -21.88 6.61
CA LEU A 188 14.76 -21.80 5.51
C LEU A 188 15.22 -20.76 4.47
N ALA A 189 16.25 -21.10 3.70
CA ALA A 189 16.89 -20.19 2.76
C ALA A 189 15.97 -19.73 1.63
N GLU A 190 14.99 -20.53 1.24
CA GLU A 190 13.99 -20.24 0.20
C GLU A 190 13.07 -19.07 0.56
N HIS A 191 12.94 -18.74 1.84
CA HIS A 191 12.15 -17.60 2.33
C HIS A 191 12.99 -16.32 2.53
N GLN A 192 14.26 -16.33 2.18
CA GLN A 192 15.13 -15.17 2.31
C GLN A 192 15.00 -14.24 1.10
N GLY A 193 15.20 -12.94 1.36
CA GLY A 193 15.16 -11.90 0.35
C GLY A 193 13.76 -11.40 0.06
N ASP A 194 13.59 -10.82 -1.10
CA ASP A 194 12.38 -10.17 -1.58
C ASP A 194 11.25 -11.15 -1.99
N THR A 195 10.99 -12.16 -1.19
CA THR A 195 9.95 -13.17 -1.44
C THR A 195 8.57 -12.61 -1.15
N LEU A 196 7.58 -12.96 -1.99
CA LEU A 196 6.16 -12.75 -1.78
C LEU A 196 5.42 -14.06 -1.76
N TYR A 197 4.27 -14.09 -1.11
CA TYR A 197 3.44 -15.27 -0.95
C TYR A 197 2.12 -15.08 -1.68
N LEU A 198 1.74 -16.07 -2.48
CA LEU A 198 0.51 -16.06 -3.25
C LEU A 198 -0.58 -16.86 -2.56
N PHE A 199 -1.71 -16.21 -2.36
CA PHE A 199 -2.94 -16.82 -1.86
C PHE A 199 -4.04 -16.73 -2.91
N ARG A 200 -5.00 -17.68 -2.84
CA ARG A 200 -6.16 -17.75 -3.71
C ARG A 200 -7.43 -17.93 -2.89
N SER A 201 -8.54 -17.35 -3.36
CA SER A 201 -9.87 -17.49 -2.75
C SER A 201 -10.98 -17.47 -3.80
N ASP A 202 -12.09 -18.16 -3.52
CA ASP A 202 -13.31 -18.11 -4.32
C ASP A 202 -14.32 -17.09 -3.78
N ASP A 203 -14.20 -16.71 -2.50
CA ASP A 203 -15.24 -16.01 -1.76
C ASP A 203 -14.75 -14.82 -0.92
N LEU A 204 -13.45 -14.48 -0.98
CA LEU A 204 -12.77 -13.45 -0.17
C LEU A 204 -12.73 -13.74 1.34
N VAL A 205 -13.22 -14.89 1.78
CA VAL A 205 -13.26 -15.30 3.19
C VAL A 205 -12.27 -16.44 3.46
N HIS A 206 -12.27 -17.44 2.58
CA HIS A 206 -11.41 -18.61 2.70
C HIS A 206 -10.25 -18.51 1.71
N TRP A 207 -9.03 -18.43 2.25
CA TRP A 207 -7.83 -18.27 1.47
C TRP A 207 -6.91 -19.48 1.57
N GLU A 208 -6.49 -19.96 0.41
CA GLU A 208 -5.51 -21.04 0.26
C GLU A 208 -4.16 -20.46 -0.11
N TYR A 209 -3.11 -20.81 0.64
CA TYR A 209 -1.74 -20.53 0.21
C TYR A 209 -1.36 -21.46 -0.95
N LEU A 210 -0.83 -20.89 -2.03
CA LEU A 210 -0.40 -21.67 -3.18
C LEU A 210 1.11 -21.95 -3.16
N HIS A 211 1.91 -20.91 -3.19
CA HIS A 211 3.38 -21.00 -3.26
C HIS A 211 4.01 -19.61 -3.19
N PRO A 212 5.36 -19.50 -3.09
CA PRO A 212 6.05 -18.23 -3.34
C PRO A 212 5.73 -17.73 -4.76
N PHE A 213 5.37 -16.45 -4.89
CA PHE A 213 4.85 -15.88 -6.13
C PHE A 213 5.86 -15.89 -7.28
N TYR A 214 7.14 -15.68 -6.95
CA TYR A 214 8.25 -15.73 -7.88
C TYR A 214 9.53 -16.17 -7.18
N GLN A 215 10.51 -16.56 -7.98
CA GLN A 215 11.86 -16.81 -7.46
C GLN A 215 12.69 -15.53 -7.53
N SER A 216 13.10 -15.03 -6.38
CA SER A 216 13.98 -13.87 -6.27
C SER A 216 15.32 -14.09 -7.00
N ARG A 217 15.78 -13.07 -7.72
CA ARG A 217 17.04 -13.10 -8.48
C ARG A 217 18.12 -12.33 -7.76
N ARG A 218 19.13 -13.03 -7.29
CA ARG A 218 20.24 -12.45 -6.50
C ARG A 218 21.19 -11.54 -7.30
N GLU A 219 21.08 -11.50 -8.60
CA GLU A 219 21.72 -10.48 -9.43
C GLU A 219 21.09 -9.11 -9.30
N TRP A 220 19.83 -9.01 -8.81
CA TRP A 220 19.08 -7.76 -8.68
C TRP A 220 18.83 -7.33 -7.24
N THR A 221 18.56 -8.28 -6.36
CA THR A 221 18.24 -8.04 -4.96
C THR A 221 19.08 -8.93 -4.05
N ARG A 222 19.35 -8.44 -2.84
CA ARG A 222 20.15 -9.18 -1.85
C ARG A 222 19.28 -10.10 -1.00
N ALA A 223 19.91 -11.06 -0.34
CA ALA A 223 19.23 -11.97 0.58
C ALA A 223 18.69 -11.28 1.86
N ASP A 224 19.20 -10.09 2.16
CA ASP A 224 18.79 -9.26 3.30
C ASP A 224 17.79 -8.14 2.91
N GLU A 225 17.25 -8.18 1.72
CA GLU A 225 16.15 -7.33 1.32
C GLU A 225 14.81 -8.01 1.58
N ASP A 226 13.83 -7.23 1.98
CA ASP A 226 12.44 -7.65 2.11
C ASP A 226 11.60 -7.18 0.93
N ASN A 227 10.35 -7.62 0.88
CA ASN A 227 9.37 -7.19 -0.10
C ASN A 227 8.06 -6.90 0.63
N MET A 228 7.70 -5.62 0.68
CA MET A 228 6.54 -5.13 1.39
C MET A 228 5.74 -4.18 0.51
N CYS A 229 4.48 -3.93 0.86
CA CYS A 229 3.54 -3.12 0.09
C CYS A 229 3.52 -3.53 -1.39
N PRO A 230 3.34 -4.83 -1.73
CA PRO A 230 3.37 -5.27 -3.11
C PRO A 230 2.16 -4.71 -3.87
N ASP A 231 2.39 -4.15 -5.06
CA ASP A 231 1.35 -3.76 -6.00
C ASP A 231 1.61 -4.48 -7.34
N PHE A 232 0.67 -5.32 -7.79
CA PHE A 232 0.84 -6.18 -8.95
C PHE A 232 -0.26 -5.98 -9.97
N PHE A 233 0.12 -5.70 -11.22
CA PHE A 233 -0.85 -5.36 -12.27
C PHE A 233 -0.33 -5.60 -13.69
N PRO A 234 -1.24 -5.74 -14.68
CA PRO A 234 -0.88 -5.74 -16.10
C PRO A 234 -0.28 -4.40 -16.54
N LEU A 235 0.78 -4.45 -17.34
CA LEU A 235 1.45 -3.30 -17.92
C LEU A 235 1.79 -3.58 -19.39
N GLY A 236 0.89 -3.21 -20.32
CA GLY A 236 1.01 -3.59 -21.74
C GLY A 236 0.88 -5.09 -21.94
N ASP A 237 1.87 -5.72 -22.57
CA ASP A 237 1.95 -7.18 -22.76
C ASP A 237 2.76 -7.90 -21.66
N ARG A 238 3.02 -7.24 -20.56
CA ARG A 238 3.72 -7.71 -19.37
C ARG A 238 2.91 -7.44 -18.11
N HIS A 239 3.46 -7.85 -16.99
CA HIS A 239 3.02 -7.47 -15.66
C HIS A 239 4.12 -6.73 -14.93
N MET A 240 3.73 -5.81 -14.07
CA MET A 240 4.63 -5.09 -13.17
C MET A 240 4.33 -5.48 -11.74
N LEU A 241 5.37 -5.73 -10.97
CA LEU A 241 5.34 -5.84 -9.53
C LEU A 241 6.11 -4.64 -8.97
N LEU A 242 5.41 -3.75 -8.28
CA LEU A 242 5.97 -2.69 -7.45
C LEU A 242 6.09 -3.19 -6.03
N PHE A 243 7.15 -2.81 -5.33
CA PHE A 243 7.33 -3.17 -3.91
C PHE A 243 8.33 -2.24 -3.23
N ILE A 244 8.41 -2.33 -1.92
CA ILE A 244 9.49 -1.71 -1.18
C ILE A 244 10.43 -2.74 -0.56
N SER A 245 11.70 -2.35 -0.46
CA SER A 245 12.65 -2.91 0.47
C SER A 245 12.96 -1.85 1.54
N HIS A 246 12.87 -2.22 2.82
CA HIS A 246 13.21 -1.29 3.90
C HIS A 246 14.64 -0.75 3.79
N ASN A 247 15.53 -1.52 3.16
CA ASN A 247 16.92 -1.11 2.96
C ASN A 247 17.12 -0.17 1.77
N LEU A 248 16.31 -0.33 0.69
CA LEU A 248 16.61 0.27 -0.61
C LEU A 248 15.44 1.05 -1.22
N GLY A 249 14.29 1.16 -0.53
CA GLY A 249 13.12 1.90 -1.00
C GLY A 249 12.34 1.18 -2.11
N CYS A 250 11.61 1.94 -2.91
CA CYS A 250 10.72 1.42 -3.93
C CYS A 250 11.49 0.85 -5.12
N GLN A 251 11.16 -0.39 -5.46
CA GLN A 251 11.70 -1.15 -6.57
C GLN A 251 10.58 -1.72 -7.43
N TYR A 252 10.91 -2.25 -8.59
CA TYR A 252 9.95 -2.94 -9.43
C TYR A 252 10.59 -4.04 -10.25
N TYR A 253 9.78 -5.02 -10.59
CA TYR A 253 10.02 -5.98 -11.64
C TYR A 253 9.01 -5.78 -12.78
N ILE A 254 9.45 -6.01 -14.02
CA ILE A 254 8.59 -6.22 -15.17
C ILE A 254 8.85 -7.63 -15.68
N GLY A 255 7.79 -8.39 -15.97
CA GLY A 255 7.94 -9.79 -16.39
C GLY A 255 6.64 -10.39 -16.89
N ARG A 256 6.58 -11.71 -16.93
CA ARG A 256 5.41 -12.49 -17.38
C ARG A 256 4.71 -13.15 -16.21
N TYR A 257 3.39 -13.14 -16.27
CA TYR A 257 2.54 -13.88 -15.34
C TYR A 257 1.79 -14.96 -16.13
N ALA A 258 1.98 -16.19 -15.75
CA ALA A 258 1.29 -17.35 -16.30
C ALA A 258 1.30 -18.48 -15.26
N ASP A 259 0.26 -19.30 -15.27
CA ASP A 259 0.13 -20.47 -14.40
C ASP A 259 0.38 -20.12 -12.90
N ASP A 260 -0.23 -19.02 -12.46
CA ASP A 260 -0.11 -18.48 -11.11
C ASP A 260 1.32 -18.12 -10.67
N ARG A 261 2.25 -17.98 -11.61
CA ARG A 261 3.65 -17.62 -11.35
C ARG A 261 4.07 -16.37 -12.09
N PHE A 262 4.81 -15.55 -11.40
CA PHE A 262 5.46 -14.39 -11.99
C PHE A 262 6.93 -14.72 -12.32
N THR A 263 7.34 -14.45 -13.54
CA THR A 263 8.73 -14.58 -13.99
C THR A 263 9.29 -13.21 -14.29
N PRO A 264 10.08 -12.61 -13.39
CA PRO A 264 10.72 -11.31 -13.64
C PRO A 264 11.70 -11.40 -14.83
N GLU A 265 11.61 -10.40 -15.74
CA GLU A 265 12.50 -10.26 -16.90
C GLU A 265 13.46 -9.08 -16.73
N THR A 266 12.99 -8.00 -16.06
CA THR A 266 13.79 -6.81 -15.77
C THR A 266 13.53 -6.32 -14.36
N HIS A 267 14.48 -5.56 -13.83
CA HIS A 267 14.42 -4.93 -12.51
C HIS A 267 14.79 -3.47 -12.61
N GLY A 268 14.20 -2.63 -11.78
CA GLY A 268 14.56 -1.24 -11.65
C GLY A 268 14.15 -0.63 -10.31
N ARG A 269 14.58 0.59 -10.09
CA ARG A 269 14.27 1.36 -8.90
C ARG A 269 13.47 2.59 -9.27
N MET A 270 12.57 3.00 -8.40
CA MET A 270 11.80 4.22 -8.57
C MET A 270 12.55 5.47 -8.08
N THR A 271 13.63 5.28 -7.35
CA THR A 271 14.56 6.33 -6.93
C THR A 271 16.00 5.98 -7.29
N TRP A 272 16.85 7.01 -7.41
CA TRP A 272 18.24 6.85 -7.84
C TRP A 272 19.23 6.65 -6.68
N VAL A 273 19.01 7.29 -5.54
CA VAL A 273 20.11 7.55 -4.60
C VAL A 273 19.85 6.97 -3.22
N ASP A 274 18.61 6.98 -2.76
CA ASP A 274 18.25 6.57 -1.42
C ASP A 274 16.91 5.83 -1.37
N ARG A 275 16.47 5.52 -0.16
CA ARG A 275 15.21 4.82 0.08
C ARG A 275 14.02 5.77 0.30
N ALA A 276 14.14 7.06 -0.03
CA ALA A 276 13.15 8.06 0.34
C ALA A 276 11.82 7.96 -0.44
N PHE A 277 11.79 7.25 -1.56
CA PHE A 277 10.55 6.94 -2.28
C PHE A 277 10.06 5.56 -1.84
N PHE A 278 8.92 5.48 -1.12
CA PHE A 278 8.58 4.34 -0.30
C PHE A 278 7.10 3.96 -0.42
N ALA A 279 6.75 2.69 -0.15
CA ALA A 279 5.40 2.16 -0.12
C ALA A 279 4.56 2.59 -1.33
N PRO A 280 4.84 2.08 -2.54
CA PRO A 280 4.09 2.45 -3.72
C PRO A 280 2.67 1.87 -3.66
N GLU A 281 1.71 2.64 -4.14
CA GLU A 281 0.32 2.23 -4.28
C GLU A 281 -0.25 2.78 -5.58
N SER A 282 -1.05 2.01 -6.31
CA SER A 282 -1.60 2.47 -7.58
C SER A 282 -3.05 2.04 -7.82
N LEU A 283 -3.71 2.76 -8.70
CA LEU A 283 -5.05 2.45 -9.18
C LEU A 283 -5.14 2.52 -10.71
N VAL A 284 -6.19 1.93 -11.27
CA VAL A 284 -6.61 2.19 -12.66
C VAL A 284 -7.80 3.12 -12.66
N ASP A 285 -7.75 4.18 -13.46
CA ASP A 285 -8.86 5.11 -13.61
C ASP A 285 -9.83 4.72 -14.76
N GLU A 286 -10.90 5.49 -14.93
CA GLU A 286 -11.91 5.30 -15.99
C GLU A 286 -11.34 5.33 -17.41
N ARG A 287 -10.14 5.88 -17.61
CA ARG A 287 -9.43 5.96 -18.90
C ARG A 287 -8.46 4.81 -19.09
N GLY A 288 -8.41 3.86 -18.18
CA GLY A 288 -7.47 2.76 -18.20
C GLY A 288 -6.03 3.16 -17.86
N ARG A 289 -5.80 4.35 -17.27
CA ARG A 289 -4.47 4.78 -16.87
C ARG A 289 -4.11 4.17 -15.52
N ARG A 290 -2.95 3.56 -15.41
CA ARG A 290 -2.36 3.16 -14.13
C ARG A 290 -1.70 4.38 -13.50
N ILE A 291 -2.19 4.82 -12.35
CA ILE A 291 -1.72 6.02 -11.64
C ILE A 291 -1.17 5.58 -10.28
N MET A 292 0.06 5.99 -9.98
CA MET A 292 0.81 5.57 -8.80
C MET A 292 1.18 6.76 -7.92
N TRP A 293 1.20 6.51 -6.61
CA TRP A 293 1.78 7.36 -5.55
C TRP A 293 2.81 6.57 -4.75
N ALA A 294 3.60 7.27 -3.97
CA ALA A 294 4.46 6.72 -2.94
C ALA A 294 4.69 7.77 -1.86
N TRP A 295 5.07 7.32 -0.68
CA TRP A 295 5.53 8.20 0.38
C TRP A 295 6.96 8.67 0.08
N ILE A 296 7.18 9.99 0.18
CA ILE A 296 8.53 10.58 0.16
C ILE A 296 8.83 11.00 1.59
N PHE A 297 9.66 10.25 2.30
CA PHE A 297 9.95 10.53 3.69
C PHE A 297 11.17 11.44 3.86
N GLU A 298 11.16 12.19 4.98
CA GLU A 298 12.27 13.08 5.31
C GLU A 298 13.46 12.31 5.88
N GLY A 299 14.66 12.57 5.36
CA GLY A 299 15.91 12.00 5.87
C GLY A 299 16.44 12.64 7.16
N THR A 300 15.57 13.36 7.89
CA THR A 300 15.92 14.06 9.12
C THR A 300 15.59 13.23 10.36
N THR A 301 16.08 13.67 11.54
CA THR A 301 15.78 12.99 12.80
C THR A 301 14.31 13.21 13.23
N ARG A 302 13.79 12.29 14.02
CA ARG A 302 12.45 12.39 14.61
C ARG A 302 12.22 13.73 15.33
N ALA A 303 13.19 14.20 16.10
CA ALA A 303 13.11 15.46 16.81
C ALA A 303 12.96 16.67 15.87
N VAL A 304 13.65 16.67 14.72
CA VAL A 304 13.50 17.72 13.71
C VAL A 304 12.12 17.68 13.06
N GLN A 305 11.62 16.49 12.76
CA GLN A 305 10.28 16.30 12.19
C GLN A 305 9.17 16.76 13.14
N GLU A 306 9.27 16.42 14.41
CA GLU A 306 8.34 16.87 15.45
C GLU A 306 8.37 18.39 15.65
N ALA A 307 9.55 19.01 15.60
CA ALA A 307 9.68 20.47 15.67
C ALA A 307 9.09 21.18 14.44
N ALA A 308 9.19 20.57 13.25
CA ALA A 308 8.60 21.09 12.02
C ALA A 308 7.08 20.87 11.94
N LEU A 309 6.51 20.01 12.77
CA LEU A 309 5.11 19.59 12.78
C LEU A 309 4.65 18.86 11.51
N TRP A 310 5.57 18.40 10.67
CA TRP A 310 5.28 17.55 9.52
C TRP A 310 6.48 16.69 9.18
N ALA A 311 6.24 15.54 8.56
CA ALA A 311 7.28 14.63 8.10
C ALA A 311 6.79 13.84 6.91
N GLY A 312 7.56 13.93 5.83
CA GLY A 312 7.24 13.29 4.57
C GLY A 312 6.10 13.97 3.81
N THR A 313 5.95 13.56 2.60
CA THR A 313 4.93 14.04 1.68
C THR A 313 4.56 12.92 0.71
N MET A 314 3.32 12.94 0.21
CA MET A 314 2.93 12.04 -0.87
C MET A 314 3.58 12.48 -2.17
N SER A 315 4.12 11.57 -2.96
CA SER A 315 4.63 11.90 -4.29
C SER A 315 3.53 12.49 -5.17
N LEU A 316 3.92 13.27 -6.17
CA LEU A 316 2.96 13.61 -7.23
C LEU A 316 2.54 12.35 -7.97
N PRO A 317 1.27 12.27 -8.42
CA PRO A 317 0.78 11.12 -9.15
C PRO A 317 1.56 10.92 -10.45
N ARG A 318 1.85 9.66 -10.79
CA ARG A 318 2.56 9.26 -12.01
C ARG A 318 1.74 8.25 -12.77
N VAL A 319 1.44 8.54 -14.03
CA VAL A 319 0.91 7.54 -14.97
C VAL A 319 2.05 6.62 -15.39
N LEU A 320 1.81 5.30 -15.31
CA LEU A 320 2.76 4.27 -15.69
C LEU A 320 2.33 3.58 -16.98
N TRP A 321 3.28 3.29 -17.86
CA TRP A 321 3.05 2.46 -19.04
C TRP A 321 4.34 1.77 -19.50
N LEU A 322 4.18 0.72 -20.29
CA LEU A 322 5.30 0.00 -20.90
C LEU A 322 5.69 0.68 -22.22
N GLY A 323 6.96 1.04 -22.38
CA GLY A 323 7.51 1.50 -23.65
C GLY A 323 7.65 0.34 -24.67
N ASP A 324 7.80 0.68 -25.96
CA ASP A 324 8.01 -0.31 -27.03
C ASP A 324 9.28 -1.15 -26.81
N ASP A 325 10.28 -0.55 -26.14
CA ASP A 325 11.53 -1.20 -25.72
C ASP A 325 11.39 -2.04 -24.43
N LYS A 326 10.16 -2.26 -23.96
CA LYS A 326 9.83 -3.00 -22.73
C LYS A 326 10.39 -2.41 -21.45
N THR A 327 10.68 -1.11 -21.44
CA THR A 327 11.08 -0.39 -20.24
C THR A 327 9.90 0.41 -19.67
N LEU A 328 9.94 0.62 -18.34
CA LEU A 328 8.94 1.46 -17.66
C LEU A 328 9.02 2.90 -18.17
N ARG A 329 7.89 3.45 -18.50
CA ARG A 329 7.67 4.87 -18.76
C ARG A 329 6.76 5.46 -17.71
N MET A 330 7.02 6.70 -17.33
CA MET A 330 6.17 7.43 -16.39
C MET A 330 6.12 8.92 -16.71
N ALA A 331 4.95 9.53 -16.47
CA ALA A 331 4.75 10.96 -16.61
C ALA A 331 3.68 11.47 -15.65
N PRO A 332 3.65 12.76 -15.32
CA PRO A 332 2.50 13.36 -14.66
C PRO A 332 1.22 13.14 -15.46
N PRO A 333 0.06 12.94 -14.80
CA PRO A 333 -1.23 12.87 -15.47
C PRO A 333 -1.47 14.16 -16.27
N ARG A 334 -1.78 14.02 -17.56
CA ARG A 334 -2.22 15.18 -18.35
C ARG A 334 -3.65 15.52 -17.98
N HIS A 335 -3.88 16.75 -17.57
CA HIS A 335 -5.23 17.29 -17.41
C HIS A 335 -5.74 17.68 -18.80
N SER A 336 -6.90 17.19 -19.18
CA SER A 336 -7.62 17.78 -20.30
C SER A 336 -7.96 19.21 -19.89
N PRO A 337 -7.73 20.24 -20.75
CA PRO A 337 -8.28 21.57 -20.47
C PRO A 337 -9.76 21.39 -20.20
N ARG A 338 -10.25 21.88 -19.07
CA ARG A 338 -11.70 21.98 -18.86
C ARG A 338 -12.20 22.83 -20.04
N ALA A 339 -13.18 22.31 -20.76
CA ALA A 339 -14.00 23.19 -21.57
C ALA A 339 -14.59 24.22 -20.58
N VAL A 340 -14.14 25.46 -20.73
CA VAL A 340 -14.63 26.62 -19.97
C VAL A 340 -16.05 26.88 -20.39
#